data_78f93870c0dcb4c066fbef8bf6da27a7
#
_entry.id   78f93870c0dcb4c066fbef8bf6da27a7
#
_cell.length_a   1.000
_cell.length_b   1.000
_cell.length_c   1.000
_cell.angle_alpha   90.00
_cell.angle_beta   90.00
_cell.angle_gamma   90.00
#
_symmetry.space_group_name_H-M   'P 1'
#
loop_
_entity.id
_entity.type
_entity.pdbx_description
1 polymer ?
#
loop_
_entity_poly.entity_id
_entity_poly.type
_entity_poly.pdbx_seq_one_letter_code
_entity_poly.pdbx_strand_id
1 'polypeptide(L)'
;MAFFQMKKIILGWALRTPVTTRYPFEPRKIVPGSRGRLDIDISACIFCSLCAKRCPTQALEVDRANKKWHIDRLRCISCGCCVEVCPKKCLKLSGDHMVPTVTRDRETF
;
A
#
# COMPACT_ATOMS: atom_id res chain seq x y z
N MET A 1 28.33 37.17 -20.31
CA MET A 1 27.38 37.28 -19.14
C MET A 1 26.74 35.94 -18.71
N ALA A 2 26.48 35.01 -19.61
CA ALA A 2 25.89 33.70 -19.26
C ALA A 2 26.73 32.83 -18.28
N PHE A 3 28.05 32.89 -18.39
CA PHE A 3 28.98 32.11 -17.58
C PHE A 3 28.93 32.47 -16.06
N PHE A 4 28.60 33.71 -15.75
CA PHE A 4 28.49 34.17 -14.36
C PHE A 4 27.19 33.74 -13.71
N GLN A 5 26.13 33.62 -14.46
CA GLN A 5 24.83 33.08 -14.02
C GLN A 5 24.96 31.61 -13.66
N MET A 6 25.66 30.83 -14.49
CA MET A 6 25.87 29.40 -14.30
C MET A 6 26.65 29.08 -13.03
N LYS A 7 27.71 29.86 -12.74
CA LYS A 7 28.48 29.74 -11.49
C LYS A 7 27.62 29.98 -10.24
N LYS A 8 26.73 30.97 -10.25
CA LYS A 8 25.82 31.25 -9.14
C LYS A 8 24.82 30.07 -8.90
N ILE A 9 24.31 29.50 -9.98
CA ILE A 9 23.40 28.37 -9.88
C ILE A 9 24.11 27.13 -9.31
N ILE A 10 25.29 26.79 -9.83
CA ILE A 10 26.08 25.65 -9.36
C ILE A 10 26.45 25.80 -7.90
N LEU A 11 26.96 26.97 -7.51
CA LEU A 11 27.35 27.23 -6.14
C LEU A 11 26.16 27.23 -5.18
N GLY A 12 25.03 27.80 -5.60
CA GLY A 12 23.79 27.78 -4.82
C GLY A 12 23.23 26.37 -4.61
N TRP A 13 23.38 25.48 -5.60
CA TRP A 13 22.97 24.09 -5.49
C TRP A 13 23.93 23.26 -4.63
N ALA A 14 25.23 23.52 -4.71
CA ALA A 14 26.23 22.84 -3.91
C ALA A 14 26.10 23.12 -2.40
N LEU A 15 25.61 24.30 -2.03
CA LEU A 15 25.37 24.70 -0.65
C LEU A 15 23.95 24.41 -0.13
N ARG A 16 23.07 23.95 -0.99
CA ARG A 16 21.68 23.68 -0.62
C ARG A 16 21.54 22.28 -0.01
N THR A 17 20.66 22.14 1.00
CA THR A 17 20.30 20.84 1.54
C THR A 17 19.62 19.98 0.46
N PRO A 18 19.95 18.68 0.35
CA PRO A 18 19.35 17.79 -0.64
C PRO A 18 17.83 17.68 -0.43
N VAL A 19 17.09 17.63 -1.53
CA VAL A 19 15.61 17.45 -1.52
C VAL A 19 15.24 16.01 -1.20
N THR A 20 16.17 15.08 -1.39
CA THR A 20 15.97 13.65 -1.13
C THR A 20 16.08 13.33 0.35
N THR A 21 15.24 12.43 0.83
CA THR A 21 15.30 11.90 2.20
C THR A 21 16.39 10.84 2.32
N ARG A 22 16.97 10.71 3.52
CA ARG A 22 18.02 9.72 3.80
C ARG A 22 17.43 8.35 4.17
N TYR A 23 16.61 7.80 3.29
CA TYR A 23 16.13 6.44 3.48
C TYR A 23 17.32 5.43 3.34
N PRO A 24 17.46 4.40 4.18
CA PRO A 24 16.55 3.94 5.25
C PRO A 24 16.77 4.55 6.64
N PHE A 25 17.74 5.45 6.80
CA PHE A 25 18.06 6.06 8.11
C PHE A 25 16.93 6.94 8.65
N GLU A 26 16.23 7.63 7.74
CA GLU A 26 15.03 8.40 8.06
C GLU A 26 13.81 7.66 7.52
N PRO A 27 12.85 7.27 8.38
CA PRO A 27 11.64 6.59 7.93
C PRO A 27 10.81 7.53 7.05
N ARG A 28 10.13 6.95 6.07
CA ARG A 28 9.26 7.70 5.18
C ARG A 28 8.08 8.30 5.98
N LYS A 29 7.80 9.57 5.77
CA LYS A 29 6.59 10.21 6.31
C LYS A 29 5.36 9.66 5.58
N ILE A 30 4.43 9.08 6.34
CA ILE A 30 3.16 8.60 5.81
C ILE A 30 2.21 9.79 5.73
N VAL A 31 1.69 10.03 4.53
CA VAL A 31 0.72 11.11 4.29
C VAL A 31 -0.70 10.55 4.53
N PRO A 32 -1.61 11.31 5.16
CA PRO A 32 -3.01 10.91 5.28
C PRO A 32 -3.62 10.58 3.92
N GLY A 33 -4.32 9.43 3.82
CA GLY A 33 -4.85 8.93 2.57
C GLY A 33 -3.91 8.07 1.75
N SER A 34 -2.67 7.82 2.22
CA SER A 34 -1.76 6.85 1.59
C SER A 34 -2.41 5.47 1.56
N ARG A 35 -2.30 4.80 0.40
CA ARG A 35 -2.78 3.43 0.19
C ARG A 35 -1.60 2.48 0.31
N GLY A 36 -1.55 1.71 1.38
CA GLY A 36 -0.51 0.72 1.62
C GLY A 36 -1.10 -0.68 1.74
N ARG A 37 -0.93 -1.28 2.90
CA ARG A 37 -1.37 -2.65 3.16
C ARG A 37 -2.88 -2.73 3.40
N LEU A 38 -3.51 -3.77 2.84
CA LEU A 38 -4.89 -4.12 3.13
C LEU A 38 -4.94 -5.01 4.38
N ASP A 39 -5.66 -4.56 5.39
CA ASP A 39 -5.90 -5.29 6.63
C ASP A 39 -7.38 -5.66 6.75
N ILE A 40 -7.67 -6.81 7.37
CA ILE A 40 -9.01 -7.32 7.58
C ILE A 40 -9.29 -7.58 9.07
N ASP A 41 -10.47 -7.20 9.50
CA ASP A 41 -11.03 -7.62 10.78
C ASP A 41 -11.97 -8.82 10.54
N ILE A 42 -11.46 -10.01 10.81
CA ILE A 42 -12.18 -11.27 10.61
C ILE A 42 -13.40 -11.37 11.53
N SER A 43 -13.35 -10.80 12.72
CA SER A 43 -14.46 -10.85 13.68
C SER A 43 -15.73 -10.16 13.15
N ALA A 44 -15.55 -9.10 12.35
CA ALA A 44 -16.65 -8.36 11.73
C ALA A 44 -17.04 -8.90 10.33
N CYS A 45 -16.26 -9.84 9.77
CA CYS A 45 -16.46 -10.34 8.42
C CYS A 45 -17.61 -11.35 8.35
N ILE A 46 -18.52 -11.17 7.38
CA ILE A 46 -19.63 -12.10 7.08
C ILE A 46 -19.33 -13.04 5.91
N PHE A 47 -18.13 -13.06 5.39
CA PHE A 47 -17.70 -13.91 4.28
C PHE A 47 -18.61 -13.86 3.04
N CYS A 48 -19.14 -12.67 2.71
CA CYS A 48 -20.10 -12.48 1.60
C CYS A 48 -19.46 -12.60 0.21
N SER A 49 -18.14 -12.66 0.08
CA SER A 49 -17.34 -12.75 -1.16
C SER A 49 -17.47 -11.54 -2.11
N LEU A 50 -18.11 -10.45 -1.72
CA LEU A 50 -18.21 -9.24 -2.55
C LEU A 50 -16.84 -8.64 -2.85
N CYS A 51 -15.95 -8.61 -1.85
CA CYS A 51 -14.57 -8.11 -1.99
C CYS A 51 -13.77 -8.91 -3.04
N ALA A 52 -13.92 -10.24 -3.06
CA ALA A 52 -13.27 -11.10 -4.06
C ALA A 52 -13.81 -10.84 -5.47
N LYS A 53 -15.13 -10.72 -5.64
CA LYS A 53 -15.77 -10.43 -6.93
C LYS A 53 -15.41 -9.05 -7.49
N ARG A 54 -15.21 -8.07 -6.62
CA ARG A 54 -14.88 -6.70 -7.02
C ARG A 54 -13.38 -6.45 -7.22
N CYS A 55 -12.54 -7.41 -6.84
CA CYS A 55 -11.10 -7.28 -6.97
C CYS A 55 -10.66 -7.36 -8.45
N PRO A 56 -10.03 -6.31 -9.03
CA PRO A 56 -9.64 -6.32 -10.43
C PRO A 56 -8.52 -7.30 -10.74
N THR A 57 -7.67 -7.60 -9.75
CA THR A 57 -6.52 -8.51 -9.91
C THR A 57 -6.79 -9.92 -9.39
N GLN A 58 -8.01 -10.19 -8.89
CA GLN A 58 -8.36 -11.46 -8.27
C GLN A 58 -7.37 -11.89 -7.16
N ALA A 59 -6.88 -10.90 -6.40
CA ALA A 59 -5.95 -11.13 -5.31
C ALA A 59 -6.64 -11.67 -4.04
N LEU A 60 -7.96 -11.62 -3.98
CA LEU A 60 -8.77 -12.02 -2.84
C LEU A 60 -9.56 -13.28 -3.17
N GLU A 61 -9.58 -14.22 -2.23
CA GLU A 61 -10.38 -15.44 -2.29
C GLU A 61 -11.10 -15.64 -0.96
N VAL A 62 -12.38 -15.96 -1.02
CA VAL A 62 -13.23 -16.12 0.17
C VAL A 62 -13.93 -17.45 0.11
N ASP A 63 -13.60 -18.34 1.04
CA ASP A 63 -14.27 -19.61 1.25
C ASP A 63 -15.39 -19.43 2.29
N ARG A 64 -16.63 -19.51 1.82
CA ARG A 64 -17.81 -19.37 2.67
C ARG A 64 -18.05 -20.60 3.54
N ALA A 65 -17.71 -21.79 3.04
CA ALA A 65 -17.94 -23.05 3.74
C ALA A 65 -17.05 -23.17 4.97
N ASN A 66 -15.76 -22.85 4.80
CA ASN A 66 -14.77 -22.94 5.87
C ASN A 66 -14.55 -21.62 6.62
N LYS A 67 -15.27 -20.54 6.23
CA LYS A 67 -15.12 -19.20 6.79
C LYS A 67 -13.67 -18.72 6.77
N LYS A 68 -12.99 -18.92 5.64
CA LYS A 68 -11.61 -18.51 5.42
C LYS A 68 -11.53 -17.39 4.41
N TRP A 69 -10.64 -16.45 4.68
CA TRP A 69 -10.34 -15.34 3.80
C TRP A 69 -8.86 -15.38 3.44
N HIS A 70 -8.57 -15.35 2.15
CA HIS A 70 -7.22 -15.45 1.61
C HIS A 70 -6.87 -14.22 0.80
N ILE A 71 -5.63 -13.77 0.92
CA ILE A 71 -5.08 -12.69 0.10
C ILE A 71 -3.74 -13.09 -0.49
N ASP A 72 -3.60 -12.89 -1.81
CA ASP A 72 -2.30 -12.90 -2.49
C ASP A 72 -1.76 -11.47 -2.50
N ARG A 73 -0.83 -11.18 -1.60
CA ARG A 73 -0.25 -9.84 -1.43
C ARG A 73 0.45 -9.33 -2.67
N LEU A 74 1.11 -10.20 -3.43
CA LEU A 74 1.85 -9.83 -4.63
C LEU A 74 0.95 -9.51 -5.82
N ARG A 75 -0.32 -9.95 -5.79
CA ARG A 75 -1.34 -9.59 -6.79
C ARG A 75 -2.12 -8.34 -6.39
N CYS A 76 -2.10 -7.97 -5.13
CA CYS A 76 -2.87 -6.84 -4.62
C CYS A 76 -2.22 -5.51 -5.03
N ILE A 77 -2.95 -4.67 -5.76
CA ILE A 77 -2.50 -3.33 -6.19
C ILE A 77 -2.95 -2.21 -5.24
N SER A 78 -3.45 -2.53 -4.05
CA SER A 78 -3.92 -1.58 -3.04
C SER A 78 -4.93 -0.55 -3.58
N CYS A 79 -5.78 -0.94 -4.53
CA CYS A 79 -6.73 -0.03 -5.18
C CYS A 79 -7.87 0.46 -4.28
N GLY A 80 -8.22 -0.30 -3.22
CA GLY A 80 -9.29 0.04 -2.27
C GLY A 80 -10.70 -0.37 -2.68
N CYS A 81 -10.93 -0.92 -3.89
CA CYS A 81 -12.27 -1.32 -4.34
C CYS A 81 -12.97 -2.31 -3.40
N CYS A 82 -12.20 -3.20 -2.76
CA CYS A 82 -12.73 -4.16 -1.79
C CYS A 82 -13.19 -3.49 -0.50
N VAL A 83 -12.53 -2.40 -0.09
CA VAL A 83 -12.91 -1.61 1.10
C VAL A 83 -14.23 -0.88 0.86
N GLU A 84 -14.39 -0.27 -0.33
CA GLU A 84 -15.59 0.47 -0.70
C GLU A 84 -16.83 -0.41 -0.79
N VAL A 85 -16.70 -1.64 -1.32
CA VAL A 85 -17.81 -2.56 -1.52
C VAL A 85 -18.19 -3.35 -0.26
N CYS A 86 -17.38 -3.29 0.79
CA CYS A 86 -17.60 -4.07 2.00
C CYS A 86 -18.76 -3.50 2.84
N PRO A 87 -19.90 -4.21 3.00
CA PRO A 87 -21.05 -3.71 3.75
C PRO A 87 -20.76 -3.60 5.25
N LYS A 88 -19.87 -4.42 5.77
CA LYS A 88 -19.47 -4.43 7.18
C LYS A 88 -18.25 -3.56 7.48
N LYS A 89 -17.63 -2.97 6.43
CA LYS A 89 -16.43 -2.13 6.57
C LYS A 89 -15.31 -2.80 7.38
N CYS A 90 -15.21 -4.13 7.28
CA CYS A 90 -14.19 -4.92 7.97
C CYS A 90 -12.80 -4.84 7.30
N LEU A 91 -12.71 -4.26 6.11
CA LEU A 91 -11.46 -4.06 5.38
C LEU A 91 -10.97 -2.62 5.54
N LYS A 92 -9.69 -2.46 5.80
CA LYS A 92 -9.05 -1.15 5.94
C LYS A 92 -7.74 -1.11 5.16
N LEU A 93 -7.40 0.05 4.60
CA LEU A 93 -6.08 0.30 4.03
C LEU A 93 -5.25 1.05 5.06
N SER A 94 -4.15 0.46 5.49
CA SER A 94 -3.14 1.15 6.31
C SER A 94 -2.20 1.95 5.40
N GLY A 95 -1.55 2.97 5.95
CA GLY A 95 -0.53 3.73 5.22
C GLY A 95 0.81 2.99 5.10
N ASP A 96 0.99 1.93 5.88
CA ASP A 96 2.22 1.15 5.90
C ASP A 96 2.28 0.19 4.71
N HIS A 97 3.46 0.04 4.12
CA HIS A 97 3.69 -0.97 3.09
C HIS A 97 4.01 -2.32 3.71
N MET A 98 3.79 -3.35 2.91
CA MET A 98 4.21 -4.70 3.27
C MET A 98 5.74 -4.80 3.39
N VAL A 99 6.17 -5.72 4.26
CA VAL A 99 7.57 -6.14 4.29
C VAL A 99 7.91 -6.83 2.97
N PRO A 100 9.05 -6.50 2.34
CA PRO A 100 9.49 -7.18 1.12
C PRO A 100 9.64 -8.68 1.36
N THR A 101 9.09 -9.51 0.48
CA THR A 101 9.19 -10.97 0.53
C THR A 101 9.78 -11.50 -0.77
N VAL A 102 10.50 -12.61 -0.69
CA VAL A 102 11.03 -13.34 -1.85
C VAL A 102 10.14 -14.52 -2.23
N THR A 103 9.23 -14.90 -1.35
CA THR A 103 8.28 -16.00 -1.55
C THR A 103 6.89 -15.46 -1.83
N ARG A 104 6.14 -16.20 -2.67
CA ARG A 104 4.77 -15.87 -3.00
C ARG A 104 3.83 -16.68 -2.12
N ASP A 105 3.64 -16.21 -0.90
CA ASP A 105 2.75 -16.87 0.05
C ASP A 105 1.37 -16.19 0.07
N ARG A 106 0.31 -17.00 0.19
CA ARG A 106 -1.04 -16.51 0.44
C ARG A 106 -1.27 -16.42 1.94
N GLU A 107 -1.63 -15.25 2.41
CA GLU A 107 -2.04 -15.09 3.80
C GLU A 107 -3.49 -15.57 3.95
N THR A 108 -3.72 -16.37 4.99
CA THR A 108 -5.04 -16.93 5.35
C THR A 108 -5.46 -16.40 6.71
N PHE A 109 -6.69 -15.94 6.80
CA PHE A 109 -7.32 -15.43 8.01
C PHE A 109 -8.61 -16.16 8.30
#